data_422a913bcd023d44a06ca47fb513da0b
#
_entry.id   422a913bcd023d44a06ca47fb513da0b
#
_cell.length_a   1.000
_cell.length_b   1.000
_cell.length_c   1.000
_cell.angle_alpha   90.00
_cell.angle_beta   90.00
_cell.angle_gamma   90.00
#
_symmetry.space_group_name_H-M   'P 1'
#
loop_
_entity.id
_entity.type
_entity.pdbx_description
1 polymer ?
#
loop_
_entity_poly.entity_id
_entity_poly.type
_entity_poly.pdbx_seq_one_letter_code
_entity_poly.pdbx_strand_id
1 'polypeptide(L)'
;MSTRKIVTNTFYYGVVPKLTMLVSIVMLPLTTPFLSTFDYGVYGVLTSYTSLFVSIAPLGLNVHLTNSYFEMPRHYNLVWGRVLLMMLLSSLCFGLVNMLILLFTLPMGFSWEGLALCFVGSVPIFLMANGLLAQHIFPLVERPKHLVFTNLSGALLGMLVSFVLIYWCRLGYWGLIASGFVSTVFAFSVFVKFVWHDFDIRPIWDHNKRRVRRMLKIALPLVPHTLGFVLLTSSARIVMSQYHVSYDEIGLFSHGSTMGDYAVVVTSALALALMPQIQRSFRNSDFRAYRKLYFLCQTVALVTSFLICIWMPEIYRLLIRNASLAQSCDIACLLCFANVVYSFYVFMSAPAFIEKNTVQLLWLVFVPGILNFVLCYTLIPVFGYRAAIWSTIISYWSQLSIPFVVGYYRKSVTQWLGHRGLILVVLLLIVSNQVLANALMHVAVWQKILLSLVALALLGGFYWQQRLGSLV
;
A
#
# COMPACT_ATOMS: atom_id res chain seq x y z
N MET A 1 1.64 21.80 21.37
CA MET A 1 1.37 20.38 21.67
C MET A 1 2.44 19.82 22.62
N SER A 2 2.08 19.09 23.67
CA SER A 2 3.05 18.43 24.57
C SER A 2 3.79 17.32 23.77
N THR A 3 5.11 17.22 23.95
CA THR A 3 5.97 16.19 23.33
C THR A 3 5.40 14.78 23.55
N ARG A 4 4.84 14.51 24.73
CA ARG A 4 4.17 13.25 25.07
C ARG A 4 2.97 12.96 24.14
N LYS A 5 2.17 13.97 23.78
CA LYS A 5 1.00 13.82 22.90
C LYS A 5 1.44 13.53 21.45
N ILE A 6 2.54 14.16 21.01
CA ILE A 6 3.11 13.88 19.68
C ILE A 6 3.59 12.43 19.60
N VAL A 7 4.35 11.96 20.58
CA VAL A 7 4.86 10.57 20.64
C VAL A 7 3.69 9.58 20.68
N THR A 8 2.68 9.84 21.50
CA THR A 8 1.50 8.99 21.62
C THR A 8 0.72 8.90 20.29
N ASN A 9 0.49 10.03 19.62
CA ASN A 9 -0.20 10.05 18.32
C ASN A 9 0.62 9.33 17.24
N THR A 10 1.94 9.56 17.20
CA THR A 10 2.84 8.83 16.26
C THR A 10 2.79 7.33 16.49
N PHE A 11 2.73 6.88 17.73
CA PHE A 11 2.59 5.45 18.05
C PHE A 11 1.25 4.90 17.52
N TYR A 12 0.13 5.56 17.80
CA TYR A 12 -1.18 5.10 17.36
C TYR A 12 -1.30 5.09 15.83
N TYR A 13 -0.87 6.13 15.13
CA TYR A 13 -0.99 6.19 13.67
C TYR A 13 0.09 5.41 12.91
N GLY A 14 1.28 5.26 13.48
CA GLY A 14 2.40 4.59 12.82
C GLY A 14 2.54 3.11 13.16
N VAL A 15 2.44 2.75 14.44
CA VAL A 15 2.76 1.38 14.90
C VAL A 15 1.53 0.48 14.88
N VAL A 16 0.39 0.95 15.39
CA VAL A 16 -0.78 0.06 15.56
C VAL A 16 -1.34 -0.50 14.24
N PRO A 17 -1.39 0.24 13.11
CA PRO A 17 -1.78 -0.37 11.84
C PRO A 17 -0.85 -1.49 11.37
N LYS A 18 0.41 -1.50 11.83
CA LYS A 18 1.36 -2.57 11.52
C LYS A 18 1.16 -3.82 12.38
N LEU A 19 0.50 -3.70 13.53
CA LEU A 19 0.13 -4.87 14.34
C LEU A 19 -0.82 -5.81 13.60
N THR A 20 -1.75 -5.29 12.79
CA THR A 20 -2.65 -6.12 11.98
C THR A 20 -1.88 -6.99 10.98
N MET A 21 -0.80 -6.45 10.40
CA MET A 21 0.06 -7.22 9.50
C MET A 21 0.85 -8.31 10.23
N LEU A 22 1.33 -8.03 11.46
CA LEU A 22 1.99 -9.05 12.28
C LEU A 22 1.03 -10.19 12.66
N VAL A 23 -0.22 -9.87 12.98
CA VAL A 23 -1.25 -10.89 13.25
C VAL A 23 -1.54 -11.71 11.99
N SER A 24 -1.55 -11.10 10.80
CA SER A 24 -1.69 -11.83 9.53
C SER A 24 -0.57 -12.86 9.32
N ILE A 25 0.67 -12.52 9.68
CA ILE A 25 1.81 -13.45 9.58
C ILE A 25 1.60 -14.67 10.49
N VAL A 26 1.10 -14.47 11.71
CA VAL A 26 0.82 -15.57 12.65
C VAL A 26 -0.29 -16.50 12.10
N MET A 27 -1.22 -15.96 11.32
CA MET A 27 -2.29 -16.75 10.70
C MET A 27 -1.82 -17.63 9.54
N LEU A 28 -0.70 -17.29 8.87
CA LEU A 28 -0.20 -18.04 7.71
C LEU A 28 -0.04 -19.55 7.98
N PRO A 29 0.69 -20.01 9.01
CA PRO A 29 0.87 -21.45 9.24
C PRO A 29 -0.42 -22.18 9.60
N LEU A 30 -1.46 -21.46 10.03
CA LEU A 30 -2.77 -22.01 10.37
C LEU A 30 -3.69 -22.12 9.16
N THR A 31 -3.57 -21.25 8.19
CA THR A 31 -4.48 -21.16 7.03
C THR A 31 -3.89 -21.74 5.76
N THR A 32 -2.59 -21.55 5.50
CA THR A 32 -1.94 -22.01 4.25
C THR A 32 -2.03 -23.50 3.96
N PRO A 33 -2.10 -24.44 4.94
CA PRO A 33 -2.31 -25.86 4.64
C PRO A 33 -3.62 -26.15 3.91
N PHE A 34 -4.59 -25.25 4.01
CA PHE A 34 -5.96 -25.43 3.52
C PHE A 34 -6.32 -24.50 2.34
N LEU A 35 -5.35 -23.74 1.85
CA LEU A 35 -5.49 -22.80 0.74
C LEU A 35 -4.66 -23.29 -0.44
N SER A 36 -5.28 -23.33 -1.61
CA SER A 36 -4.62 -23.63 -2.88
C SER A 36 -4.07 -22.37 -3.56
N THR A 37 -3.27 -22.57 -4.59
CA THR A 37 -2.86 -21.47 -5.51
C THR A 37 -4.07 -20.86 -6.18
N PHE A 38 -5.07 -21.66 -6.56
CA PHE A 38 -6.33 -21.18 -7.11
C PHE A 38 -7.06 -20.21 -6.16
N ASP A 39 -7.12 -20.53 -4.86
CA ASP A 39 -7.76 -19.65 -3.86
C ASP A 39 -7.11 -18.27 -3.80
N TYR A 40 -5.77 -18.22 -3.81
CA TYR A 40 -5.02 -16.98 -3.87
C TYR A 40 -5.19 -16.25 -5.21
N GLY A 41 -5.42 -16.99 -6.30
CA GLY A 41 -5.71 -16.44 -7.62
C GLY A 41 -7.05 -15.70 -7.64
N VAL A 42 -8.12 -16.36 -7.21
CA VAL A 42 -9.47 -15.77 -7.12
C VAL A 42 -9.47 -14.56 -6.20
N TYR A 43 -8.88 -14.69 -5.00
CA TYR A 43 -8.74 -13.59 -4.04
C TYR A 43 -7.92 -12.43 -4.61
N GLY A 44 -6.81 -12.73 -5.29
CA GLY A 44 -5.91 -11.73 -5.88
C GLY A 44 -6.58 -10.92 -7.00
N VAL A 45 -7.33 -11.56 -7.89
CA VAL A 45 -8.08 -10.89 -8.95
C VAL A 45 -9.18 -10.02 -8.34
N LEU A 46 -10.01 -10.59 -7.47
CA LEU A 46 -11.11 -9.87 -6.82
C LEU A 46 -10.61 -8.62 -6.08
N THR A 47 -9.57 -8.75 -5.24
CA THR A 47 -9.01 -7.63 -4.48
C THR A 47 -8.34 -6.58 -5.38
N SER A 48 -7.78 -6.97 -6.53
CA SER A 48 -7.16 -6.04 -7.46
C SER A 48 -8.20 -5.13 -8.13
N TYR A 49 -9.30 -5.68 -8.62
CA TYR A 49 -10.40 -4.88 -9.15
C TYR A 49 -11.06 -4.02 -8.07
N THR A 50 -11.33 -4.60 -6.89
CA THR A 50 -11.89 -3.86 -5.76
C THR A 50 -11.00 -2.68 -5.36
N SER A 51 -9.68 -2.87 -5.28
CA SER A 51 -8.72 -1.79 -4.97
C SER A 51 -8.72 -0.69 -6.03
N LEU A 52 -8.86 -1.04 -7.30
CA LEU A 52 -8.98 -0.09 -8.39
C LEU A 52 -10.18 0.84 -8.16
N PHE A 53 -11.35 0.30 -7.91
CA PHE A 53 -12.55 1.10 -7.71
C PHE A 53 -12.60 1.82 -6.37
N VAL A 54 -12.07 1.25 -5.28
CA VAL A 54 -11.88 1.95 -3.99
C VAL A 54 -11.01 3.19 -4.16
N SER A 55 -10.01 3.17 -5.05
CA SER A 55 -9.13 4.32 -5.30
C SER A 55 -9.80 5.43 -6.10
N ILE A 56 -10.71 5.10 -7.01
CA ILE A 56 -11.39 6.05 -7.91
C ILE A 56 -12.66 6.60 -7.28
N ALA A 57 -13.42 5.76 -6.56
CA ALA A 57 -14.74 6.10 -6.06
C ALA A 57 -14.79 7.35 -5.15
N PRO A 58 -13.74 7.73 -4.37
CA PRO A 58 -13.72 9.00 -3.67
C PRO A 58 -13.69 10.23 -4.57
N LEU A 59 -13.42 10.08 -5.87
CA LEU A 59 -13.29 11.17 -6.85
C LEU A 59 -12.32 12.29 -6.42
N GLY A 60 -11.36 11.97 -5.53
CA GLY A 60 -10.43 12.95 -4.94
C GLY A 60 -11.10 13.95 -3.96
N LEU A 61 -12.37 13.75 -3.61
CA LEU A 61 -13.15 14.68 -2.78
C LEU A 61 -12.61 14.84 -1.34
N ASN A 62 -11.75 13.92 -0.90
CA ASN A 62 -11.06 13.99 0.39
C ASN A 62 -10.24 15.29 0.59
N VAL A 63 -9.82 15.96 -0.48
CA VAL A 63 -9.14 17.28 -0.40
C VAL A 63 -10.02 18.33 0.27
N HIS A 64 -11.34 18.29 0.05
CA HIS A 64 -12.28 19.23 0.64
C HIS A 64 -12.49 19.01 2.13
N LEU A 65 -12.25 17.78 2.64
CA LEU A 65 -12.44 17.45 4.04
C LEU A 65 -11.47 18.25 4.92
N THR A 66 -10.17 18.10 4.67
CA THR A 66 -9.16 18.80 5.46
C THR A 66 -9.24 20.31 5.30
N ASN A 67 -9.41 20.82 4.06
CA ASN A 67 -9.45 22.25 3.80
C ASN A 67 -10.64 22.91 4.51
N SER A 68 -11.84 22.36 4.39
CA SER A 68 -13.06 22.92 5.00
C SER A 68 -13.04 22.92 6.52
N TYR A 69 -12.36 21.95 7.14
CA TYR A 69 -12.20 21.91 8.60
C TYR A 69 -11.46 23.15 9.14
N PHE A 70 -10.40 23.58 8.44
CA PHE A 70 -9.60 24.75 8.85
C PHE A 70 -10.21 26.08 8.36
N GLU A 71 -10.81 26.10 7.15
CA GLU A 71 -11.35 27.32 6.56
C GLU A 71 -12.73 27.70 7.14
N MET A 72 -13.55 26.70 7.51
CA MET A 72 -14.93 26.88 7.98
C MET A 72 -15.21 26.06 9.25
N PRO A 73 -14.54 26.32 10.39
CA PRO A 73 -14.62 25.49 11.59
C PRO A 73 -16.03 25.31 12.17
N ARG A 74 -16.93 26.31 11.96
CA ARG A 74 -18.33 26.24 12.44
C ARG A 74 -19.29 25.53 11.51
N HIS A 75 -18.92 25.33 10.24
CA HIS A 75 -19.81 24.80 9.19
C HIS A 75 -19.17 23.70 8.34
N TYR A 76 -18.04 23.13 8.80
CA TYR A 76 -17.36 22.07 8.04
C TYR A 76 -18.28 20.86 7.83
N ASN A 77 -19.14 20.51 8.81
CA ASN A 77 -20.08 19.40 8.74
C ASN A 77 -21.03 19.50 7.54
N LEU A 78 -21.44 20.71 7.13
CA LEU A 78 -22.26 20.90 5.94
C LEU A 78 -21.50 20.57 4.65
N VAL A 79 -20.22 20.94 4.57
CA VAL A 79 -19.36 20.58 3.42
C VAL A 79 -19.12 19.08 3.41
N TRP A 80 -18.80 18.50 4.57
CA TRP A 80 -18.55 17.08 4.73
C TRP A 80 -19.80 16.24 4.43
N GLY A 81 -20.99 16.70 4.80
CA GLY A 81 -22.25 16.03 4.47
C GLY A 81 -22.51 15.97 2.94
N ARG A 82 -22.17 17.05 2.21
CA ARG A 82 -22.25 17.05 0.73
C ARG A 82 -21.22 16.13 0.11
N VAL A 83 -19.97 16.16 0.60
CA VAL A 83 -18.90 15.25 0.17
C VAL A 83 -19.31 13.80 0.44
N LEU A 84 -19.86 13.51 1.62
CA LEU A 84 -20.34 12.17 1.97
C LEU A 84 -21.39 11.66 0.97
N LEU A 85 -22.40 12.47 0.63
CA LEU A 85 -23.39 12.05 -0.35
C LEU A 85 -22.80 11.80 -1.72
N MET A 86 -21.92 12.69 -2.19
CA MET A 86 -21.24 12.52 -3.48
C MET A 86 -20.41 11.23 -3.51
N MET A 87 -19.70 10.92 -2.41
CA MET A 87 -18.94 9.69 -2.27
C MET A 87 -19.85 8.45 -2.19
N LEU A 88 -20.98 8.52 -1.52
CA LEU A 88 -21.95 7.42 -1.48
C LEU A 88 -22.54 7.11 -2.86
N LEU A 89 -22.90 8.14 -3.64
CA LEU A 89 -23.42 7.97 -4.99
C LEU A 89 -22.35 7.41 -5.94
N SER A 90 -21.11 7.93 -5.86
CA SER A 90 -20.01 7.41 -6.69
C SER A 90 -19.61 5.99 -6.28
N SER A 91 -19.59 5.67 -4.98
CA SER A 91 -19.28 4.32 -4.50
C SER A 91 -20.35 3.30 -4.90
N LEU A 92 -21.61 3.70 -4.94
CA LEU A 92 -22.69 2.86 -5.47
C LEU A 92 -22.47 2.58 -6.97
N CYS A 93 -22.21 3.62 -7.76
CA CYS A 93 -21.96 3.47 -9.20
C CYS A 93 -20.75 2.58 -9.48
N PHE A 94 -19.59 2.88 -8.87
CA PHE A 94 -18.38 2.11 -9.08
C PHE A 94 -18.44 0.71 -8.47
N GLY A 95 -19.17 0.51 -7.38
CA GLY A 95 -19.42 -0.81 -6.81
C GLY A 95 -20.24 -1.71 -7.73
N LEU A 96 -21.27 -1.16 -8.39
CA LEU A 96 -22.05 -1.88 -9.40
C LEU A 96 -21.21 -2.21 -10.64
N VAL A 97 -20.38 -1.26 -11.10
CA VAL A 97 -19.44 -1.49 -12.22
C VAL A 97 -18.43 -2.60 -11.86
N ASN A 98 -17.87 -2.56 -10.63
CA ASN A 98 -16.97 -3.61 -10.16
C ASN A 98 -17.65 -4.97 -10.13
N MET A 99 -18.86 -5.05 -9.59
CA MET A 99 -19.65 -6.28 -9.55
C MET A 99 -19.88 -6.85 -10.97
N LEU A 100 -20.21 -5.98 -11.93
CA LEU A 100 -20.40 -6.38 -13.32
C LEU A 100 -19.09 -6.92 -13.95
N ILE A 101 -17.97 -6.22 -13.75
CA ILE A 101 -16.66 -6.67 -14.27
C ILE A 101 -16.26 -8.01 -13.65
N LEU A 102 -16.43 -8.18 -12.35
CA LEU A 102 -16.09 -9.42 -11.67
C LEU A 102 -16.92 -10.60 -12.16
N LEU A 103 -18.20 -10.41 -12.52
CA LEU A 103 -19.06 -11.45 -13.10
C LEU A 103 -18.51 -12.00 -14.42
N PHE A 104 -17.86 -11.17 -15.23
CA PHE A 104 -17.24 -11.60 -16.49
C PHE A 104 -15.80 -12.10 -16.31
N THR A 105 -15.14 -11.76 -15.18
CA THR A 105 -13.73 -12.06 -14.98
C THR A 105 -13.53 -13.31 -14.14
N LEU A 106 -14.36 -13.53 -13.10
CA LEU A 106 -14.21 -14.67 -12.19
C LEU A 106 -14.69 -15.98 -12.84
N PRO A 107 -14.05 -17.12 -12.50
CA PRO A 107 -14.34 -18.41 -13.15
C PRO A 107 -15.73 -18.95 -12.84
N MET A 108 -16.39 -18.46 -11.78
CA MET A 108 -17.74 -18.88 -11.36
C MET A 108 -18.86 -18.28 -12.22
N GLY A 109 -18.57 -17.20 -12.95
CA GLY A 109 -19.51 -16.55 -13.89
C GLY A 109 -20.84 -16.14 -13.24
N PHE A 110 -21.95 -16.38 -13.93
CA PHE A 110 -23.31 -16.02 -13.51
C PHE A 110 -23.97 -17.08 -12.60
N SER A 111 -23.18 -17.95 -11.96
CA SER A 111 -23.70 -18.85 -10.94
C SER A 111 -24.11 -18.07 -9.67
N TRP A 112 -24.94 -18.69 -8.81
CA TRP A 112 -25.29 -18.11 -7.51
C TRP A 112 -24.04 -17.82 -6.67
N GLU A 113 -23.07 -18.70 -6.73
CA GLU A 113 -21.77 -18.51 -6.08
C GLU A 113 -21.01 -17.31 -6.64
N GLY A 114 -20.95 -17.18 -7.96
CA GLY A 114 -20.32 -16.04 -8.63
C GLY A 114 -21.00 -14.72 -8.28
N LEU A 115 -22.34 -14.67 -8.28
CA LEU A 115 -23.09 -13.48 -7.90
C LEU A 115 -22.82 -13.08 -6.44
N ALA A 116 -22.86 -14.04 -5.52
CA ALA A 116 -22.55 -13.79 -4.11
C ALA A 116 -21.11 -13.30 -3.93
N LEU A 117 -20.15 -13.90 -4.62
CA LEU A 117 -18.75 -13.54 -4.58
C LEU A 117 -18.50 -12.12 -5.09
N CYS A 118 -19.11 -11.75 -6.21
CA CYS A 118 -19.02 -10.42 -6.78
C CYS A 118 -19.66 -9.36 -5.89
N PHE A 119 -20.80 -9.67 -5.27
CA PHE A 119 -21.44 -8.79 -4.29
C PHE A 119 -20.56 -8.58 -3.07
N VAL A 120 -20.15 -9.66 -2.40
CA VAL A 120 -19.30 -9.61 -1.19
C VAL A 120 -17.99 -8.89 -1.47
N GLY A 121 -17.36 -9.17 -2.62
CA GLY A 121 -16.13 -8.51 -3.05
C GLY A 121 -16.30 -7.01 -3.37
N SER A 122 -17.51 -6.56 -3.72
CA SER A 122 -17.79 -5.14 -4.00
C SER A 122 -18.22 -4.34 -2.77
N VAL A 123 -18.55 -5.00 -1.65
CA VAL A 123 -18.96 -4.32 -0.39
C VAL A 123 -17.93 -3.31 0.10
N PRO A 124 -16.62 -3.52 0.04
CA PRO A 124 -15.64 -2.51 0.43
C PRO A 124 -15.79 -1.19 -0.33
N ILE A 125 -16.23 -1.23 -1.60
CA ILE A 125 -16.48 -0.03 -2.40
C ILE A 125 -17.75 0.66 -1.92
N PHE A 126 -18.85 -0.08 -1.72
CA PHE A 126 -20.13 0.49 -1.26
C PHE A 126 -20.02 1.19 0.09
N LEU A 127 -19.23 0.66 1.00
CA LEU A 127 -19.16 1.10 2.40
C LEU A 127 -17.98 2.04 2.71
N MET A 128 -17.10 2.35 1.75
CA MET A 128 -15.86 3.08 2.02
C MET A 128 -16.05 4.53 2.49
N ALA A 129 -17.14 5.20 2.10
CA ALA A 129 -17.32 6.64 2.29
C ALA A 129 -17.21 7.08 3.76
N ASN A 130 -17.90 6.40 4.68
CA ASN A 130 -17.83 6.72 6.12
C ASN A 130 -16.47 6.43 6.73
N GLY A 131 -15.80 5.35 6.29
CA GLY A 131 -14.44 5.02 6.70
C GLY A 131 -13.43 6.08 6.27
N LEU A 132 -13.57 6.61 5.07
CA LEU A 132 -12.72 7.68 4.56
C LEU A 132 -12.92 8.98 5.37
N LEU A 133 -14.18 9.37 5.65
CA LEU A 133 -14.44 10.52 6.52
C LEU A 133 -13.83 10.33 7.91
N ALA A 134 -13.99 9.15 8.50
CA ALA A 134 -13.41 8.82 9.80
C ALA A 134 -11.87 8.95 9.78
N GLN A 135 -11.21 8.47 8.72
CA GLN A 135 -9.75 8.61 8.56
C GLN A 135 -9.28 10.06 8.52
N HIS A 136 -10.13 11.00 8.08
CA HIS A 136 -9.81 12.42 8.08
C HIS A 136 -10.17 13.13 9.38
N ILE A 137 -11.36 12.85 9.97
CA ILE A 137 -11.84 13.61 11.14
C ILE A 137 -11.08 13.24 12.43
N PHE A 138 -10.81 11.95 12.68
CA PHE A 138 -10.16 11.55 13.92
C PHE A 138 -8.74 12.12 14.12
N PRO A 139 -7.88 12.23 13.08
CA PRO A 139 -6.63 12.97 13.19
C PRO A 139 -6.82 14.47 13.48
N LEU A 140 -7.80 15.12 12.82
CA LEU A 140 -8.08 16.54 12.99
C LEU A 140 -8.57 16.90 14.40
N VAL A 141 -9.41 16.03 14.99
CA VAL A 141 -9.89 16.20 16.38
C VAL A 141 -8.98 15.57 17.43
N GLU A 142 -7.79 15.09 17.02
CA GLU A 142 -6.79 14.46 17.88
C GLU A 142 -7.31 13.27 18.72
N ARG A 143 -8.21 12.46 18.14
CA ARG A 143 -8.78 11.24 18.75
C ARG A 143 -8.33 9.95 18.02
N PRO A 144 -7.00 9.64 17.94
CA PRO A 144 -6.50 8.51 17.17
C PRO A 144 -7.00 7.15 17.65
N LYS A 145 -7.30 7.03 18.94
CA LYS A 145 -7.71 5.77 19.56
C LYS A 145 -8.92 5.15 18.88
N HIS A 146 -9.97 5.94 18.61
CA HIS A 146 -11.21 5.42 18.00
C HIS A 146 -10.94 4.82 16.61
N LEU A 147 -10.17 5.53 15.77
CA LEU A 147 -9.79 5.02 14.43
C LEU A 147 -8.99 3.72 14.51
N VAL A 148 -8.00 3.72 15.39
CA VAL A 148 -7.06 2.61 15.55
C VAL A 148 -7.75 1.37 16.11
N PHE A 149 -8.53 1.52 17.19
CA PHE A 149 -9.25 0.39 17.80
C PHE A 149 -10.32 -0.17 16.87
N THR A 150 -11.04 0.68 16.12
CA THR A 150 -12.04 0.19 15.16
C THR A 150 -11.38 -0.65 14.07
N ASN A 151 -10.29 -0.16 13.47
CA ASN A 151 -9.58 -0.89 12.42
C ASN A 151 -8.95 -2.18 12.94
N LEU A 152 -8.33 -2.14 14.13
CA LEU A 152 -7.72 -3.31 14.75
C LEU A 152 -8.78 -4.38 15.10
N SER A 153 -9.87 -3.97 15.74
CA SER A 153 -10.95 -4.90 16.10
C SER A 153 -11.61 -5.51 14.86
N GLY A 154 -11.84 -4.70 13.81
CA GLY A 154 -12.35 -5.19 12.53
C GLY A 154 -11.40 -6.20 11.88
N ALA A 155 -10.09 -5.93 11.87
CA ALA A 155 -9.11 -6.85 11.34
C ALA A 155 -9.05 -8.17 12.15
N LEU A 156 -9.08 -8.10 13.49
CA LEU A 156 -9.08 -9.29 14.35
C LEU A 156 -10.34 -10.14 14.14
N LEU A 157 -11.52 -9.49 14.04
CA LEU A 157 -12.78 -10.19 13.71
C LEU A 157 -12.70 -10.85 12.33
N GLY A 158 -12.22 -10.15 11.31
CA GLY A 158 -12.03 -10.70 9.98
C GLY A 158 -11.08 -11.89 9.99
N MET A 159 -9.96 -11.82 10.71
CA MET A 159 -9.01 -12.93 10.86
C MET A 159 -9.63 -14.14 11.57
N LEU A 160 -10.42 -13.91 12.61
CA LEU A 160 -11.15 -14.99 13.30
C LEU A 160 -12.11 -15.69 12.34
N VAL A 161 -12.89 -14.92 11.57
CA VAL A 161 -13.81 -15.47 10.56
C VAL A 161 -13.04 -16.22 9.48
N SER A 162 -11.94 -15.66 8.98
CA SER A 162 -11.07 -16.33 8.01
C SER A 162 -10.56 -17.66 8.55
N PHE A 163 -10.08 -17.68 9.78
CA PHE A 163 -9.60 -18.92 10.43
C PHE A 163 -10.71 -19.97 10.53
N VAL A 164 -11.89 -19.60 11.01
CA VAL A 164 -13.04 -20.51 11.12
C VAL A 164 -13.43 -21.09 9.75
N LEU A 165 -13.58 -20.21 8.75
CA LEU A 165 -14.02 -20.63 7.42
C LEU A 165 -12.99 -21.48 6.67
N ILE A 166 -11.69 -21.21 6.86
CA ILE A 166 -10.62 -21.95 6.20
C ILE A 166 -10.32 -23.24 6.95
N TYR A 167 -10.12 -23.18 8.27
CA TYR A 167 -9.67 -24.32 9.06
C TYR A 167 -10.78 -25.36 9.29
N TRP A 168 -11.98 -24.93 9.73
CA TRP A 168 -13.08 -25.84 10.04
C TRP A 168 -13.99 -26.09 8.86
N CYS A 169 -14.42 -25.05 8.14
CA CYS A 169 -15.39 -25.17 7.05
C CYS A 169 -14.75 -25.54 5.69
N ARG A 170 -13.42 -25.41 5.55
CA ARG A 170 -12.67 -25.73 4.32
C ARG A 170 -13.16 -24.97 3.08
N LEU A 171 -13.59 -23.73 3.26
CA LEU A 171 -14.20 -22.92 2.20
C LEU A 171 -13.18 -22.14 1.33
N GLY A 172 -11.87 -22.44 1.43
CA GLY A 172 -10.81 -21.88 0.56
C GLY A 172 -10.87 -20.34 0.45
N TYR A 173 -10.97 -19.85 -0.79
CA TYR A 173 -11.02 -18.40 -1.09
C TYR A 173 -12.16 -17.66 -0.40
N TRP A 174 -13.29 -18.30 -0.10
CA TRP A 174 -14.38 -17.70 0.66
C TRP A 174 -13.95 -17.22 2.04
N GLY A 175 -13.06 -17.97 2.70
CA GLY A 175 -12.53 -17.56 4.01
C GLY A 175 -11.68 -16.29 3.91
N LEU A 176 -10.90 -16.13 2.84
CA LEU A 176 -10.11 -14.92 2.60
C LEU A 176 -11.01 -13.71 2.31
N ILE A 177 -12.03 -13.88 1.47
CA ILE A 177 -12.93 -12.80 1.04
C ILE A 177 -13.87 -12.38 2.19
N ALA A 178 -14.41 -13.35 2.93
CA ALA A 178 -15.27 -13.10 4.08
C ALA A 178 -14.55 -12.32 5.20
N SER A 179 -13.24 -12.52 5.36
CA SER A 179 -12.41 -11.72 6.28
C SER A 179 -12.50 -10.22 5.97
N GLY A 180 -12.29 -9.86 4.70
CA GLY A 180 -12.40 -8.47 4.24
C GLY A 180 -13.81 -7.90 4.38
N PHE A 181 -14.82 -8.70 4.04
CA PHE A 181 -16.22 -8.33 4.19
C PHE A 181 -16.59 -8.02 5.64
N VAL A 182 -16.30 -8.92 6.56
CA VAL A 182 -16.63 -8.75 8.00
C VAL A 182 -15.88 -7.56 8.58
N SER A 183 -14.60 -7.42 8.28
CA SER A 183 -13.80 -6.26 8.72
C SER A 183 -14.40 -4.94 8.24
N THR A 184 -14.83 -4.89 6.97
CA THR A 184 -15.42 -3.69 6.35
C THR A 184 -16.77 -3.36 6.96
N VAL A 185 -17.68 -4.34 7.11
CA VAL A 185 -19.01 -4.14 7.69
C VAL A 185 -18.91 -3.71 9.14
N PHE A 186 -18.01 -4.31 9.92
CA PHE A 186 -17.76 -3.90 11.30
C PHE A 186 -17.26 -2.45 11.37
N ALA A 187 -16.22 -2.11 10.61
CA ALA A 187 -15.68 -0.76 10.59
C ALA A 187 -16.72 0.27 10.13
N PHE A 188 -17.49 -0.05 9.10
CA PHE A 188 -18.59 0.79 8.61
C PHE A 188 -19.63 1.06 9.72
N SER A 189 -20.10 0.02 10.41
CA SER A 189 -21.10 0.15 11.47
C SER A 189 -20.64 1.09 12.60
N VAL A 190 -19.36 0.96 13.00
CA VAL A 190 -18.76 1.81 14.03
C VAL A 190 -18.57 3.23 13.51
N PHE A 191 -18.05 3.40 12.29
CA PHE A 191 -17.78 4.73 11.73
C PHE A 191 -19.06 5.51 11.39
N VAL A 192 -20.12 4.84 10.94
CA VAL A 192 -21.44 5.49 10.77
C VAL A 192 -21.93 6.10 12.08
N LYS A 193 -21.83 5.35 13.18
CA LYS A 193 -22.19 5.87 14.50
C LYS A 193 -21.42 7.15 14.83
N PHE A 194 -20.10 7.14 14.73
CA PHE A 194 -19.28 8.32 15.01
C PHE A 194 -19.56 9.48 14.05
N VAL A 195 -19.55 9.24 12.75
CA VAL A 195 -19.70 10.27 11.73
C VAL A 195 -21.09 10.93 11.80
N TRP A 196 -22.15 10.14 11.96
CA TRP A 196 -23.51 10.65 11.90
C TRP A 196 -24.05 11.16 13.24
N HIS A 197 -23.63 10.58 14.38
CA HIS A 197 -24.11 10.98 15.72
C HIS A 197 -23.15 11.90 16.45
N ASP A 198 -21.84 11.55 16.54
CA ASP A 198 -20.93 12.33 17.37
C ASP A 198 -20.45 13.60 16.66
N PHE A 199 -20.33 13.57 15.33
CA PHE A 199 -19.89 14.71 14.53
C PHE A 199 -21.01 15.39 13.75
N ASP A 200 -22.23 14.87 13.81
CA ASP A 200 -23.43 15.36 13.08
C ASP A 200 -23.15 15.58 11.57
N ILE A 201 -22.42 14.65 10.96
CA ILE A 201 -22.14 14.66 9.53
C ILE A 201 -23.06 13.66 8.86
N ARG A 202 -24.16 14.16 8.27
CA ARG A 202 -25.16 13.36 7.55
C ARG A 202 -25.08 13.67 6.05
N PRO A 203 -25.50 12.74 5.17
CA PRO A 203 -25.55 13.00 3.74
C PRO A 203 -26.46 14.19 3.43
N ILE A 204 -25.93 15.20 2.74
CA ILE A 204 -26.68 16.42 2.38
C ILE A 204 -26.72 16.55 0.88
N TRP A 205 -27.93 16.66 0.32
CA TRP A 205 -28.14 16.90 -1.10
C TRP A 205 -27.80 18.36 -1.46
N ASP A 206 -26.88 18.55 -2.39
CA ASP A 206 -26.55 19.90 -2.89
C ASP A 206 -27.24 20.16 -4.23
N HIS A 207 -28.30 20.97 -4.19
CA HIS A 207 -29.04 21.37 -5.39
C HIS A 207 -28.26 22.30 -6.32
N ASN A 208 -27.13 22.86 -5.84
CA ASN A 208 -26.35 23.83 -6.61
C ASN A 208 -25.32 23.12 -7.52
N LYS A 209 -25.73 22.84 -8.75
CA LYS A 209 -24.88 22.21 -9.78
C LYS A 209 -23.54 22.93 -9.98
N ARG A 210 -23.50 24.29 -9.85
CA ARG A 210 -22.25 25.06 -10.00
C ARG A 210 -21.26 24.76 -8.85
N ARG A 211 -21.78 24.54 -7.62
CA ARG A 211 -20.96 24.18 -6.47
C ARG A 211 -20.39 22.78 -6.64
N VAL A 212 -21.22 21.81 -6.97
CA VAL A 212 -20.81 20.42 -7.23
C VAL A 212 -19.72 20.37 -8.30
N ARG A 213 -19.95 21.07 -9.44
CA ARG A 213 -18.95 21.15 -10.52
C ARG A 213 -17.63 21.77 -10.06
N ARG A 214 -17.66 22.82 -9.21
CA ARG A 214 -16.47 23.45 -8.66
C ARG A 214 -15.71 22.49 -7.74
N MET A 215 -16.40 21.75 -6.86
CA MET A 215 -15.80 20.75 -5.98
C MET A 215 -15.11 19.65 -6.80
N LEU A 216 -15.78 19.10 -7.81
CA LEU A 216 -15.21 18.09 -8.70
C LEU A 216 -14.00 18.62 -9.49
N LYS A 217 -14.05 19.87 -9.99
CA LYS A 217 -12.92 20.47 -10.72
C LYS A 217 -11.64 20.53 -9.89
N ILE A 218 -11.75 20.70 -8.57
CA ILE A 218 -10.60 20.73 -7.64
C ILE A 218 -10.17 19.31 -7.28
N ALA A 219 -11.12 18.39 -7.13
CA ALA A 219 -10.90 17.04 -6.62
C ALA A 219 -10.38 16.06 -7.69
N LEU A 220 -10.98 16.05 -8.89
CA LEU A 220 -10.66 15.09 -9.96
C LEU A 220 -9.18 15.04 -10.36
N PRO A 221 -8.41 16.15 -10.39
CA PRO A 221 -6.98 16.08 -10.69
C PRO A 221 -6.14 15.25 -9.70
N LEU A 222 -6.67 14.92 -8.51
CA LEU A 222 -5.98 14.05 -7.56
C LEU A 222 -6.22 12.55 -7.80
N VAL A 223 -7.26 12.19 -8.55
CA VAL A 223 -7.58 10.79 -8.85
C VAL A 223 -6.44 10.06 -9.56
N PRO A 224 -5.75 10.62 -10.58
CA PRO A 224 -4.62 9.96 -11.21
C PRO A 224 -3.48 9.60 -10.24
N HIS A 225 -3.25 10.40 -9.20
CA HIS A 225 -2.22 10.10 -8.19
C HIS A 225 -2.57 8.84 -7.39
N THR A 226 -3.81 8.71 -6.89
CA THR A 226 -4.25 7.51 -6.16
C THR A 226 -4.32 6.29 -7.06
N LEU A 227 -4.79 6.48 -8.30
CA LEU A 227 -4.84 5.45 -9.33
C LEU A 227 -3.43 4.91 -9.66
N GLY A 228 -2.42 5.76 -9.70
CA GLY A 228 -1.04 5.35 -9.97
C GLY A 228 -0.52 4.28 -9.01
N PHE A 229 -0.82 4.39 -7.71
CA PHE A 229 -0.45 3.36 -6.73
C PHE A 229 -1.13 2.03 -7.03
N VAL A 230 -2.41 2.06 -7.37
CA VAL A 230 -3.16 0.83 -7.70
C VAL A 230 -2.67 0.22 -9.00
N LEU A 231 -2.33 1.04 -10.00
CA LEU A 231 -1.72 0.54 -11.22
C LEU A 231 -0.37 -0.13 -10.95
N LEU A 232 0.45 0.39 -10.03
CA LEU A 232 1.71 -0.26 -9.65
C LEU A 232 1.49 -1.61 -8.96
N THR A 233 0.47 -1.72 -8.10
CA THR A 233 0.28 -2.91 -7.26
C THR A 233 -0.67 -3.96 -7.84
N SER A 234 -1.63 -3.56 -8.69
CA SER A 234 -2.74 -4.42 -9.11
C SER A 234 -2.80 -4.69 -10.61
N SER A 235 -2.09 -3.91 -11.46
CA SER A 235 -2.13 -4.08 -12.92
C SER A 235 -1.82 -5.50 -13.36
N ALA A 236 -0.81 -6.11 -12.77
CA ALA A 236 -0.38 -7.45 -13.16
C ALA A 236 -1.50 -8.48 -13.04
N ARG A 237 -2.23 -8.49 -11.90
CA ARG A 237 -3.34 -9.43 -11.68
C ARG A 237 -4.53 -9.13 -12.58
N ILE A 238 -4.84 -7.85 -12.80
CA ILE A 238 -5.92 -7.42 -13.71
C ILE A 238 -5.61 -7.86 -15.12
N VAL A 239 -4.40 -7.62 -15.61
CA VAL A 239 -4.00 -7.99 -16.98
C VAL A 239 -3.91 -9.50 -17.16
N MET A 240 -3.34 -10.23 -16.18
CA MET A 240 -3.31 -11.70 -16.22
C MET A 240 -4.72 -12.28 -16.32
N SER A 241 -5.69 -11.75 -15.56
CA SER A 241 -7.07 -12.23 -15.63
C SER A 241 -7.74 -11.95 -16.98
N GLN A 242 -7.42 -10.84 -17.65
CA GLN A 242 -7.94 -10.51 -18.97
C GLN A 242 -7.37 -11.39 -20.07
N TYR A 243 -6.11 -11.81 -19.96
CA TYR A 243 -5.48 -12.74 -20.90
C TYR A 243 -5.68 -14.22 -20.53
N HIS A 244 -6.64 -14.51 -19.64
CA HIS A 244 -6.99 -15.86 -19.22
C HIS A 244 -5.80 -16.70 -18.74
N VAL A 245 -4.81 -16.05 -18.12
CA VAL A 245 -3.76 -16.76 -17.40
C VAL A 245 -4.40 -17.60 -16.29
N SER A 246 -3.88 -18.79 -16.03
CA SER A 246 -4.50 -19.70 -15.05
C SER A 246 -4.57 -19.05 -13.66
N TYR A 247 -5.66 -19.31 -12.93
CA TYR A 247 -5.82 -18.77 -11.57
C TYR A 247 -4.75 -19.29 -10.61
N ASP A 248 -4.16 -20.46 -10.88
CA ASP A 248 -3.03 -20.98 -10.12
C ASP A 248 -1.77 -20.12 -10.29
N GLU A 249 -1.45 -19.70 -11.51
CA GLU A 249 -0.33 -18.79 -11.79
C GLU A 249 -0.57 -17.40 -11.22
N ILE A 250 -1.79 -16.86 -11.34
CA ILE A 250 -2.18 -15.60 -10.70
C ILE A 250 -2.04 -15.72 -9.17
N GLY A 251 -2.38 -16.88 -8.63
CA GLY A 251 -2.25 -17.17 -7.20
C GLY A 251 -0.81 -17.23 -6.72
N LEU A 252 0.07 -17.89 -7.47
CA LEU A 252 1.50 -17.88 -7.18
C LEU A 252 2.08 -16.46 -7.17
N PHE A 253 1.72 -15.66 -8.18
CA PHE A 253 2.11 -14.24 -8.22
C PHE A 253 1.53 -13.45 -7.04
N SER A 254 0.24 -13.65 -6.72
CA SER A 254 -0.45 -12.93 -5.64
C SER A 254 0.13 -13.26 -4.27
N HIS A 255 0.38 -14.55 -4.00
CA HIS A 255 0.99 -15.01 -2.76
C HIS A 255 2.43 -14.49 -2.63
N GLY A 256 3.25 -14.66 -3.66
CA GLY A 256 4.63 -14.17 -3.68
C GLY A 256 4.73 -12.66 -3.53
N SER A 257 3.83 -11.90 -4.19
CA SER A 257 3.73 -10.44 -4.04
C SER A 257 3.43 -10.05 -2.60
N THR A 258 2.45 -10.69 -1.96
CA THR A 258 2.08 -10.42 -0.56
C THR A 258 3.25 -10.69 0.39
N MET A 259 4.00 -11.76 0.18
CA MET A 259 5.19 -12.08 0.97
C MET A 259 6.31 -11.05 0.76
N GLY A 260 6.54 -10.61 -0.49
CA GLY A 260 7.52 -9.56 -0.82
C GLY A 260 7.17 -8.21 -0.20
N ASP A 261 5.88 -7.89 -0.10
CA ASP A 261 5.39 -6.63 0.48
C ASP A 261 5.65 -6.49 1.98
N TYR A 262 5.93 -7.57 2.70
CA TYR A 262 6.33 -7.46 4.12
C TYR A 262 7.61 -6.64 4.33
N ALA A 263 8.48 -6.55 3.34
CA ALA A 263 9.66 -5.68 3.41
C ALA A 263 9.31 -4.18 3.52
N VAL A 264 8.21 -3.76 2.90
CA VAL A 264 7.73 -2.36 2.96
C VAL A 264 7.28 -1.98 4.37
N VAL A 265 6.83 -2.95 5.17
CA VAL A 265 6.31 -2.67 6.53
C VAL A 265 7.36 -1.94 7.37
N VAL A 266 8.59 -2.43 7.38
CA VAL A 266 9.69 -1.85 8.16
C VAL A 266 10.06 -0.47 7.62
N THR A 267 10.23 -0.36 6.31
CA THR A 267 10.62 0.91 5.65
C THR A 267 9.54 1.98 5.79
N SER A 268 8.27 1.61 5.64
CA SER A 268 7.16 2.55 5.78
C SER A 268 6.95 3.00 7.23
N ALA A 269 7.16 2.11 8.21
CA ALA A 269 7.11 2.48 9.63
C ALA A 269 8.21 3.48 9.99
N LEU A 270 9.44 3.25 9.51
CA LEU A 270 10.55 4.18 9.70
C LEU A 270 10.27 5.53 9.03
N ALA A 271 9.80 5.53 7.77
CA ALA A 271 9.47 6.74 7.04
C ALA A 271 8.39 7.56 7.76
N LEU A 272 7.34 6.93 8.27
CA LEU A 272 6.30 7.59 9.07
C LEU A 272 6.85 8.21 10.36
N ALA A 273 7.72 7.50 11.08
CA ALA A 273 8.35 8.00 12.29
C ALA A 273 9.26 9.21 12.03
N LEU A 274 9.95 9.22 10.91
CA LEU A 274 10.86 10.29 10.50
C LEU A 274 10.20 11.42 9.71
N MET A 275 8.93 11.26 9.28
CA MET A 275 8.23 12.24 8.45
C MET A 275 8.29 13.69 8.98
N PRO A 276 8.09 13.96 10.30
CA PRO A 276 8.22 15.32 10.82
C PRO A 276 9.62 15.91 10.64
N GLN A 277 10.66 15.07 10.81
CA GLN A 277 12.06 15.49 10.64
C GLN A 277 12.39 15.72 9.17
N ILE A 278 11.92 14.86 8.27
CA ILE A 278 12.07 14.98 6.82
C ILE A 278 11.47 16.32 6.36
N GLN A 279 10.23 16.62 6.77
CA GLN A 279 9.56 17.88 6.40
C GLN A 279 10.26 19.10 6.99
N ARG A 280 10.69 19.04 8.25
CA ARG A 280 11.38 20.14 8.94
C ARG A 280 12.74 20.44 8.27
N SER A 281 13.54 19.40 7.99
CA SER A 281 14.84 19.57 7.33
C SER A 281 14.70 20.19 5.95
N PHE A 282 13.71 19.79 5.16
CA PHE A 282 13.46 20.36 3.86
C PHE A 282 13.00 21.82 3.94
N ARG A 283 12.04 22.16 4.82
CA ARG A 283 11.54 23.53 5.02
C ARG A 283 12.63 24.48 5.48
N ASN A 284 13.53 24.00 6.33
CA ASN A 284 14.64 24.82 6.84
C ASN A 284 15.85 24.85 5.88
N SER A 285 15.73 24.23 4.69
CA SER A 285 16.82 24.07 3.72
C SER A 285 18.07 23.37 4.29
N ASP A 286 17.89 22.57 5.35
CA ASP A 286 18.96 21.73 5.91
C ASP A 286 19.07 20.44 5.07
N PHE A 287 19.64 20.60 3.89
CA PHE A 287 19.82 19.50 2.95
C PHE A 287 20.86 18.48 3.41
N ARG A 288 21.72 18.83 4.37
CA ARG A 288 22.66 17.90 4.98
C ARG A 288 21.94 16.90 5.88
N ALA A 289 21.06 17.39 6.77
CA ALA A 289 20.20 16.52 7.58
C ALA A 289 19.22 15.71 6.71
N TYR A 290 18.61 16.34 5.69
CA TYR A 290 17.70 15.66 4.76
C TYR A 290 18.38 14.49 4.05
N ARG A 291 19.59 14.66 3.56
CA ARG A 291 20.40 13.60 2.94
C ARG A 291 20.75 12.47 3.91
N LYS A 292 21.12 12.80 5.16
CA LYS A 292 21.39 11.80 6.20
C LYS A 292 20.17 10.92 6.47
N LEU A 293 18.99 11.53 6.60
CA LEU A 293 17.73 10.80 6.79
C LEU A 293 17.41 9.89 5.59
N TYR A 294 17.63 10.37 4.35
CA TYR A 294 17.47 9.56 3.15
C TYR A 294 18.35 8.32 3.16
N PHE A 295 19.66 8.48 3.36
CA PHE A 295 20.58 7.35 3.38
C PHE A 295 20.29 6.38 4.53
N LEU A 296 19.85 6.87 5.68
CA LEU A 296 19.37 6.00 6.77
C LEU A 296 18.19 5.14 6.32
N CYS A 297 17.14 5.74 5.76
CA CYS A 297 15.97 5.01 5.28
C CYS A 297 16.34 4.03 4.14
N GLN A 298 17.20 4.45 3.23
CA GLN A 298 17.64 3.62 2.11
C GLN A 298 18.49 2.42 2.57
N THR A 299 19.39 2.64 3.54
CA THR A 299 20.22 1.55 4.11
C THR A 299 19.36 0.55 4.88
N VAL A 300 18.39 1.04 5.68
CA VAL A 300 17.43 0.16 6.37
C VAL A 300 16.61 -0.64 5.35
N ALA A 301 16.14 -0.01 4.27
CA ALA A 301 15.40 -0.71 3.21
C ALA A 301 16.23 -1.83 2.56
N LEU A 302 17.48 -1.55 2.22
CA LEU A 302 18.41 -2.53 1.63
C LEU A 302 18.70 -3.70 2.59
N VAL A 303 19.06 -3.39 3.84
CA VAL A 303 19.35 -4.42 4.85
C VAL A 303 18.13 -5.28 5.15
N THR A 304 16.95 -4.66 5.31
CA THR A 304 15.71 -5.39 5.57
C THR A 304 15.36 -6.32 4.40
N SER A 305 15.44 -5.83 3.17
CA SER A 305 15.15 -6.64 1.98
C SER A 305 16.15 -7.77 1.80
N PHE A 306 17.43 -7.52 2.08
CA PHE A 306 18.46 -8.56 2.10
C PHE A 306 18.16 -9.66 3.13
N LEU A 307 17.90 -9.26 4.38
CA LEU A 307 17.60 -10.20 5.46
C LEU A 307 16.34 -11.03 5.18
N ILE A 308 15.26 -10.39 4.73
CA ILE A 308 14.03 -11.10 4.38
C ILE A 308 14.30 -12.09 3.25
N CYS A 309 15.04 -11.70 2.21
CA CYS A 309 15.32 -12.56 1.05
C CYS A 309 16.19 -13.76 1.42
N ILE A 310 17.29 -13.59 2.16
CA ILE A 310 18.14 -14.74 2.53
C ILE A 310 17.45 -15.73 3.46
N TRP A 311 16.49 -15.24 4.28
CA TRP A 311 15.70 -16.09 5.19
C TRP A 311 14.37 -16.56 4.56
N MET A 312 14.05 -16.14 3.33
CA MET A 312 12.77 -16.47 2.69
C MET A 312 12.51 -17.98 2.61
N PRO A 313 13.49 -18.85 2.24
CA PRO A 313 13.26 -20.29 2.22
C PRO A 313 12.88 -20.86 3.60
N GLU A 314 13.50 -20.39 4.68
CA GLU A 314 13.19 -20.81 6.05
C GLU A 314 11.83 -20.26 6.52
N ILE A 315 11.53 -18.99 6.18
CA ILE A 315 10.23 -18.38 6.43
C ILE A 315 9.13 -19.20 5.76
N TYR A 316 9.35 -19.62 4.50
CA TYR A 316 8.40 -20.45 3.78
C TYR A 316 8.26 -21.84 4.42
N ARG A 317 9.35 -22.50 4.81
CA ARG A 317 9.30 -23.79 5.51
C ARG A 317 8.54 -23.71 6.84
N LEU A 318 8.66 -22.60 7.56
CA LEU A 318 8.01 -22.40 8.86
C LEU A 318 6.54 -22.01 8.71
N LEU A 319 6.24 -21.06 7.81
CA LEU A 319 4.94 -20.41 7.73
C LEU A 319 4.04 -20.99 6.64
N ILE A 320 4.61 -21.48 5.53
CA ILE A 320 3.85 -21.95 4.36
C ILE A 320 3.91 -23.48 4.31
N ARG A 321 2.89 -24.12 4.85
CA ARG A 321 2.80 -25.58 4.93
C ARG A 321 2.08 -26.19 3.72
N ASN A 322 2.21 -25.56 2.54
CA ASN A 322 1.64 -25.99 1.29
C ASN A 322 2.71 -25.99 0.19
N ALA A 323 2.95 -27.14 -0.43
CA ALA A 323 4.02 -27.31 -1.43
C ALA A 323 3.77 -26.49 -2.71
N SER A 324 2.50 -26.34 -3.14
CA SER A 324 2.18 -25.55 -4.33
C SER A 324 2.43 -24.06 -4.09
N LEU A 325 2.05 -23.53 -2.93
CA LEU A 325 2.32 -22.15 -2.55
C LEU A 325 3.80 -21.88 -2.30
N ALA A 326 4.58 -22.89 -1.88
CA ALA A 326 6.02 -22.75 -1.66
C ALA A 326 6.78 -22.36 -2.95
N GLN A 327 6.25 -22.68 -4.14
CA GLN A 327 6.81 -22.27 -5.42
C GLN A 327 6.83 -20.76 -5.63
N SER A 328 6.06 -19.99 -4.87
CA SER A 328 6.08 -18.52 -4.93
C SER A 328 7.26 -17.88 -4.17
N CYS A 329 8.14 -18.66 -3.55
CA CYS A 329 9.29 -18.17 -2.78
C CYS A 329 10.20 -17.25 -3.62
N ASP A 330 10.54 -17.67 -4.84
CA ASP A 330 11.39 -16.88 -5.74
C ASP A 330 10.73 -15.57 -6.15
N ILE A 331 9.39 -15.60 -6.38
CA ILE A 331 8.60 -14.41 -6.69
C ILE A 331 8.66 -13.43 -5.51
N ALA A 332 8.51 -13.94 -4.28
CA ALA A 332 8.57 -13.13 -3.08
C ALA A 332 9.94 -12.44 -2.92
N CYS A 333 11.04 -13.17 -3.15
CA CYS A 333 12.40 -12.61 -3.12
C CYS A 333 12.59 -11.50 -4.16
N LEU A 334 12.15 -11.71 -5.40
CA LEU A 334 12.28 -10.74 -6.48
C LEU A 334 11.47 -9.47 -6.18
N LEU A 335 10.21 -9.61 -5.76
CA LEU A 335 9.32 -8.46 -5.47
C LEU A 335 9.68 -7.73 -4.18
N CYS A 336 10.35 -8.39 -3.22
CA CYS A 336 10.92 -7.73 -2.04
C CYS A 336 11.84 -6.56 -2.43
N PHE A 337 12.67 -6.74 -3.45
CA PHE A 337 13.57 -5.69 -3.93
C PHE A 337 12.89 -4.62 -4.79
N ALA A 338 11.75 -4.90 -5.42
CA ALA A 338 10.96 -3.87 -6.08
C ALA A 338 10.60 -2.75 -5.09
N ASN A 339 10.29 -3.13 -3.85
CA ASN A 339 9.83 -2.24 -2.79
C ASN A 339 10.93 -1.39 -2.12
N VAL A 340 12.23 -1.68 -2.35
CA VAL A 340 13.35 -0.90 -1.78
C VAL A 340 13.32 0.57 -2.25
N VAL A 341 12.72 0.83 -3.41
CA VAL A 341 12.57 2.19 -3.97
C VAL A 341 11.57 3.04 -3.18
N TYR A 342 10.76 2.44 -2.30
CA TYR A 342 9.79 3.19 -1.48
C TYR A 342 10.43 4.30 -0.65
N SER A 343 11.63 4.09 -0.11
CA SER A 343 12.37 5.14 0.61
C SER A 343 12.67 6.33 -0.29
N PHE A 344 13.09 6.09 -1.54
CA PHE A 344 13.34 7.14 -2.52
C PHE A 344 12.06 7.92 -2.84
N TYR A 345 10.93 7.22 -3.05
CA TYR A 345 9.63 7.85 -3.27
C TYR A 345 9.26 8.81 -2.13
N VAL A 346 9.44 8.42 -0.86
CA VAL A 346 9.11 9.26 0.31
C VAL A 346 9.87 10.59 0.27
N PHE A 347 11.16 10.56 -0.01
CA PHE A 347 12.00 11.76 -0.07
C PHE A 347 11.75 12.59 -1.33
N MET A 348 11.38 11.97 -2.44
CA MET A 348 11.01 12.68 -3.66
C MET A 348 9.64 13.36 -3.55
N SER A 349 8.70 12.75 -2.86
CA SER A 349 7.34 13.29 -2.70
C SER A 349 7.24 14.42 -1.66
N ALA A 350 8.09 14.39 -0.62
CA ALA A 350 8.04 15.36 0.48
C ALA A 350 8.12 16.83 0.01
N PRO A 351 9.02 17.26 -0.89
CA PRO A 351 9.03 18.61 -1.43
C PRO A 351 7.73 19.02 -2.10
N ALA A 352 7.19 18.15 -2.96
CA ALA A 352 5.95 18.43 -3.69
C ALA A 352 4.73 18.55 -2.76
N PHE A 353 4.68 17.78 -1.66
CA PHE A 353 3.66 17.96 -0.63
C PHE A 353 3.82 19.28 0.14
N ILE A 354 5.06 19.65 0.49
CA ILE A 354 5.35 20.90 1.22
C ILE A 354 4.98 22.12 0.37
N GLU A 355 5.30 22.10 -0.92
CA GLU A 355 5.03 23.17 -1.89
C GLU A 355 3.59 23.14 -2.43
N LYS A 356 2.78 22.16 -2.01
CA LYS A 356 1.40 21.91 -2.51
C LYS A 356 1.33 21.74 -4.03
N ASN A 357 2.40 21.25 -4.64
CA ASN A 357 2.49 21.02 -6.08
C ASN A 357 2.08 19.59 -6.42
N THR A 358 0.77 19.34 -6.40
CA THR A 358 0.19 17.99 -6.59
C THR A 358 0.45 17.40 -7.98
N VAL A 359 0.64 18.26 -9.00
CA VAL A 359 0.94 17.82 -10.36
C VAL A 359 2.25 17.04 -10.42
N GLN A 360 3.24 17.45 -9.62
CA GLN A 360 4.52 16.76 -9.58
C GLN A 360 4.41 15.34 -9.00
N LEU A 361 3.48 15.13 -8.07
CA LEU A 361 3.25 13.79 -7.49
C LEU A 361 2.78 12.77 -8.54
N LEU A 362 2.14 13.22 -9.63
CA LEU A 362 1.73 12.33 -10.72
C LEU A 362 2.92 11.65 -11.39
N TRP A 363 4.02 12.38 -11.59
CA TRP A 363 5.22 11.82 -12.21
C TRP A 363 5.81 10.67 -11.39
N LEU A 364 5.74 10.75 -10.06
CA LEU A 364 6.34 9.74 -9.18
C LEU A 364 5.58 8.41 -9.14
N VAL A 365 4.28 8.42 -9.37
CA VAL A 365 3.44 7.23 -9.14
C VAL A 365 2.61 6.87 -10.38
N PHE A 366 1.95 7.86 -11.00
CA PHE A 366 1.04 7.59 -12.11
C PHE A 366 1.79 7.16 -13.37
N VAL A 367 2.93 7.81 -13.69
CA VAL A 367 3.74 7.42 -14.85
C VAL A 367 4.33 6.00 -14.68
N PRO A 368 4.98 5.66 -13.56
CA PRO A 368 5.37 4.28 -13.29
C PRO A 368 4.20 3.29 -13.26
N GLY A 369 3.03 3.70 -12.77
CA GLY A 369 1.82 2.88 -12.79
C GLY A 369 1.32 2.58 -14.20
N ILE A 370 1.28 3.58 -15.09
CA ILE A 370 0.97 3.38 -16.50
C ILE A 370 2.03 2.49 -17.16
N LEU A 371 3.31 2.72 -16.88
CA LEU A 371 4.39 1.88 -17.40
C LEU A 371 4.17 0.41 -17.00
N ASN A 372 3.80 0.15 -15.73
CA ASN A 372 3.49 -1.21 -15.26
C ASN A 372 2.33 -1.83 -16.05
N PHE A 373 1.26 -1.06 -16.20
CA PHE A 373 0.10 -1.53 -16.97
C PHE A 373 0.47 -1.86 -18.43
N VAL A 374 1.20 -0.97 -19.10
CA VAL A 374 1.62 -1.15 -20.50
C VAL A 374 2.56 -2.34 -20.64
N LEU A 375 3.57 -2.47 -19.76
CA LEU A 375 4.48 -3.62 -19.78
C LEU A 375 3.75 -4.93 -19.51
N CYS A 376 2.85 -4.97 -18.54
CA CYS A 376 2.02 -6.14 -18.30
C CYS A 376 1.16 -6.48 -19.54
N TYR A 377 0.49 -5.48 -20.12
CA TYR A 377 -0.39 -5.69 -21.26
C TYR A 377 0.35 -6.21 -22.49
N THR A 378 1.59 -5.77 -22.72
CA THR A 378 2.39 -6.17 -23.88
C THR A 378 3.18 -7.46 -23.67
N LEU A 379 3.69 -7.70 -22.46
CA LEU A 379 4.62 -8.80 -22.21
C LEU A 379 3.94 -10.08 -21.67
N ILE A 380 2.84 -9.95 -20.94
CA ILE A 380 2.14 -11.13 -20.38
C ILE A 380 1.65 -12.09 -21.47
N PRO A 381 1.06 -11.65 -22.60
CA PRO A 381 0.64 -12.55 -23.66
C PRO A 381 1.77 -13.39 -24.25
N VAL A 382 3.02 -12.87 -24.20
CA VAL A 382 4.19 -13.54 -24.81
C VAL A 382 4.95 -14.41 -23.79
N PHE A 383 5.13 -13.90 -22.57
CA PHE A 383 6.00 -14.51 -21.57
C PHE A 383 5.26 -15.04 -20.32
N GLY A 384 3.92 -14.97 -20.32
CA GLY A 384 3.09 -15.45 -19.21
C GLY A 384 3.28 -14.64 -17.91
N TYR A 385 2.92 -15.26 -16.78
CA TYR A 385 2.94 -14.62 -15.46
C TYR A 385 4.34 -14.12 -15.02
N ARG A 386 5.43 -14.70 -15.55
CA ARG A 386 6.80 -14.26 -15.24
C ARG A 386 7.06 -12.83 -15.73
N ALA A 387 6.41 -12.43 -16.83
CA ALA A 387 6.47 -11.05 -17.30
C ALA A 387 5.89 -10.06 -16.29
N ALA A 388 4.86 -10.46 -15.55
CA ALA A 388 4.26 -9.63 -14.51
C ALA A 388 5.26 -9.26 -13.40
N ILE A 389 6.17 -10.17 -13.03
CA ILE A 389 7.21 -9.94 -12.03
C ILE A 389 8.17 -8.85 -12.51
N TRP A 390 8.74 -9.03 -13.71
CA TRP A 390 9.69 -8.07 -14.27
C TRP A 390 9.06 -6.72 -14.59
N SER A 391 7.83 -6.71 -15.12
CA SER A 391 7.06 -5.48 -15.35
C SER A 391 6.89 -4.68 -14.07
N THR A 392 6.56 -5.35 -12.98
CA THR A 392 6.44 -4.71 -11.66
C THR A 392 7.77 -4.14 -11.19
N ILE A 393 8.86 -4.92 -11.22
CA ILE A 393 10.20 -4.47 -10.80
C ILE A 393 10.66 -3.25 -11.62
N ILE A 394 10.58 -3.34 -12.96
CA ILE A 394 10.98 -2.26 -13.86
C ILE A 394 10.18 -0.99 -13.56
N SER A 395 8.88 -1.12 -13.32
CA SER A 395 8.01 0.02 -13.07
C SER A 395 8.29 0.68 -11.74
N TYR A 396 8.51 -0.07 -10.66
CA TYR A 396 8.95 0.49 -9.39
C TYR A 396 10.30 1.20 -9.52
N TRP A 397 11.28 0.56 -10.18
CA TRP A 397 12.62 1.15 -10.34
C TRP A 397 12.65 2.33 -11.31
N SER A 398 11.67 2.44 -12.22
CA SER A 398 11.55 3.61 -13.10
C SER A 398 11.37 4.92 -12.34
N GLN A 399 10.90 4.89 -11.08
CA GLN A 399 10.85 6.05 -10.20
C GLN A 399 12.24 6.70 -10.03
N LEU A 400 13.31 5.91 -10.04
CA LEU A 400 14.69 6.41 -9.95
C LEU A 400 15.10 7.23 -11.19
N SER A 401 14.46 7.03 -12.34
CA SER A 401 14.75 7.78 -13.57
C SER A 401 14.10 9.17 -13.62
N ILE A 402 13.06 9.42 -12.81
CA ILE A 402 12.27 10.65 -12.86
C ILE A 402 13.11 11.93 -12.69
N PRO A 403 14.11 12.00 -11.79
CA PRO A 403 14.96 13.19 -11.67
C PRO A 403 15.81 13.50 -12.89
N PHE A 404 15.97 12.56 -13.80
CA PHE A 404 16.71 12.78 -15.05
C PHE A 404 15.82 13.41 -16.12
N VAL A 405 14.50 13.12 -16.07
CA VAL A 405 13.51 13.54 -17.08
C VAL A 405 12.77 14.80 -16.64
N VAL A 406 12.28 14.85 -15.40
CA VAL A 406 11.40 15.93 -14.90
C VAL A 406 12.22 17.03 -14.26
N GLY A 407 12.16 18.25 -14.83
CA GLY A 407 12.97 19.41 -14.40
C GLY A 407 12.79 19.78 -12.93
N TYR A 408 11.56 19.67 -12.39
CA TYR A 408 11.28 19.91 -10.97
C TYR A 408 12.11 18.97 -10.07
N TYR A 409 12.06 17.68 -10.31
CA TYR A 409 12.80 16.70 -9.53
C TYR A 409 14.30 16.74 -9.78
N ARG A 410 14.70 17.12 -11.00
CA ARG A 410 16.10 17.38 -11.34
C ARG A 410 16.69 18.45 -10.42
N LYS A 411 15.99 19.57 -10.26
CA LYS A 411 16.41 20.67 -9.39
C LYS A 411 16.39 20.24 -7.91
N SER A 412 15.28 19.69 -7.44
CA SER A 412 15.12 19.25 -6.06
C SER A 412 16.21 18.26 -5.65
N VAL A 413 16.43 17.19 -6.43
CA VAL A 413 17.45 16.16 -6.11
C VAL A 413 18.85 16.75 -6.09
N THR A 414 19.19 17.64 -7.02
CA THR A 414 20.51 18.28 -7.03
C THR A 414 20.74 19.09 -5.76
N GLN A 415 19.70 19.73 -5.22
CA GLN A 415 19.80 20.51 -3.98
C GLN A 415 20.15 19.63 -2.77
N TRP A 416 19.45 18.50 -2.56
CA TRP A 416 19.63 17.73 -1.35
C TRP A 416 20.61 16.54 -1.50
N LEU A 417 20.70 15.91 -2.68
CA LEU A 417 21.60 14.80 -2.91
C LEU A 417 23.00 15.29 -3.37
N GLY A 418 23.07 16.48 -3.96
CA GLY A 418 24.27 17.09 -4.50
C GLY A 418 24.51 16.69 -5.95
N HIS A 419 24.61 15.41 -6.26
CA HIS A 419 24.84 14.91 -7.61
C HIS A 419 23.87 13.80 -7.99
N ARG A 420 23.22 13.92 -9.15
CA ARG A 420 22.23 12.93 -9.64
C ARG A 420 22.83 11.56 -9.92
N GLY A 421 24.14 11.50 -10.24
CA GLY A 421 24.84 10.24 -10.42
C GLY A 421 24.77 9.30 -9.22
N LEU A 422 24.54 9.82 -8.00
CA LEU A 422 24.33 9.00 -6.81
C LEU A 422 23.06 8.13 -6.90
N ILE A 423 22.06 8.51 -7.71
CA ILE A 423 20.88 7.67 -7.98
C ILE A 423 21.31 6.39 -8.71
N LEU A 424 22.23 6.48 -9.65
CA LEU A 424 22.76 5.31 -10.36
C LEU A 424 23.52 4.39 -9.39
N VAL A 425 24.25 4.97 -8.43
CA VAL A 425 24.90 4.19 -7.36
C VAL A 425 23.86 3.48 -6.50
N VAL A 426 22.77 4.15 -6.14
CA VAL A 426 21.66 3.52 -5.40
C VAL A 426 21.04 2.39 -6.21
N LEU A 427 20.82 2.56 -7.50
CA LEU A 427 20.30 1.50 -8.37
C LEU A 427 21.26 0.31 -8.44
N LEU A 428 22.55 0.56 -8.61
CA LEU A 428 23.59 -0.49 -8.60
C LEU A 428 23.62 -1.24 -7.26
N LEU A 429 23.47 -0.52 -6.14
CA LEU A 429 23.37 -1.13 -4.81
C LEU A 429 22.12 -1.99 -4.66
N ILE A 430 20.97 -1.58 -5.20
CA ILE A 430 19.74 -2.39 -5.19
C ILE A 430 19.96 -3.68 -6.00
N VAL A 431 20.46 -3.56 -7.22
CA VAL A 431 20.71 -4.72 -8.11
C VAL A 431 21.74 -5.67 -7.50
N SER A 432 22.89 -5.16 -7.06
CA SER A 432 23.95 -6.00 -6.46
C SER A 432 23.45 -6.69 -5.18
N ASN A 433 22.68 -5.99 -4.37
CA ASN A 433 22.10 -6.54 -3.14
C ASN A 433 21.07 -7.66 -3.45
N GLN A 434 20.25 -7.49 -4.50
CA GLN A 434 19.35 -8.53 -4.98
C GLN A 434 20.09 -9.77 -5.48
N VAL A 435 21.11 -9.57 -6.34
CA VAL A 435 21.91 -10.68 -6.87
C VAL A 435 22.61 -11.43 -5.73
N LEU A 436 23.20 -10.70 -4.79
CA LEU A 436 23.85 -11.29 -3.61
C LEU A 436 22.88 -12.05 -2.73
N ALA A 437 21.72 -11.49 -2.44
CA ALA A 437 20.69 -12.13 -1.61
C ALA A 437 20.18 -13.43 -2.27
N ASN A 438 19.93 -13.41 -3.59
CA ASN A 438 19.49 -14.59 -4.33
C ASN A 438 20.58 -15.68 -4.37
N ALA A 439 21.86 -15.31 -4.52
CA ALA A 439 22.97 -16.27 -4.49
C ALA A 439 23.16 -16.92 -3.10
N LEU A 440 22.85 -16.17 -2.04
CA LEU A 440 23.07 -16.59 -0.66
C LEU A 440 21.82 -17.21 0.01
N MET A 441 20.64 -17.19 -0.63
CA MET A 441 19.42 -17.69 0.01
C MET A 441 19.39 -19.20 0.25
N HIS A 442 20.27 -19.97 -0.41
CA HIS A 442 20.37 -21.44 -0.27
C HIS A 442 21.57 -21.91 0.56
N VAL A 443 22.35 -20.99 1.13
CA VAL A 443 23.49 -21.36 1.99
C VAL A 443 23.01 -21.94 3.34
N ALA A 444 23.94 -22.57 4.07
CA ALA A 444 23.62 -23.17 5.37
C ALA A 444 23.14 -22.13 6.40
N VAL A 445 22.24 -22.54 7.31
CA VAL A 445 21.60 -21.66 8.31
C VAL A 445 22.63 -20.87 9.14
N TRP A 446 23.75 -21.53 9.55
CA TRP A 446 24.80 -20.86 10.32
C TRP A 446 25.48 -19.72 9.53
N GLN A 447 25.64 -19.90 8.20
CA GLN A 447 26.17 -18.84 7.31
C GLN A 447 25.17 -17.67 7.20
N LYS A 448 23.87 -17.94 7.14
CA LYS A 448 22.83 -16.91 7.16
C LYS A 448 22.83 -16.12 8.47
N ILE A 449 23.03 -16.79 9.60
CA ILE A 449 23.17 -16.12 10.90
C ILE A 449 24.38 -15.17 10.87
N LEU A 450 25.55 -15.64 10.40
CA LEU A 450 26.73 -14.82 10.29
C LEU A 450 26.53 -13.61 9.36
N LEU A 451 25.95 -13.83 8.19
CA LEU A 451 25.60 -12.76 7.25
C LEU A 451 24.63 -11.75 7.84
N SER A 452 23.64 -12.23 8.62
CA SER A 452 22.69 -11.34 9.30
C SER A 452 23.39 -10.49 10.35
N LEU A 453 24.29 -11.05 11.14
CA LEU A 453 25.07 -10.31 12.13
C LEU A 453 25.98 -9.26 11.46
N VAL A 454 26.62 -9.61 10.34
CA VAL A 454 27.43 -8.66 9.56
C VAL A 454 26.57 -7.54 9.00
N ALA A 455 25.42 -7.84 8.41
CA ALA A 455 24.50 -6.83 7.86
C ALA A 455 23.99 -5.86 8.94
N LEU A 456 23.63 -6.39 10.12
CA LEU A 456 23.21 -5.58 11.28
C LEU A 456 24.37 -4.77 11.87
N ALA A 457 25.58 -5.32 11.92
CA ALA A 457 26.78 -4.58 12.34
C ALA A 457 27.11 -3.43 11.41
N LEU A 458 27.02 -3.64 10.08
CA LEU A 458 27.19 -2.58 9.09
C LEU A 458 26.13 -1.48 9.22
N LEU A 459 24.88 -1.84 9.48
CA LEU A 459 23.81 -0.88 9.75
C LEU A 459 24.09 -0.08 11.03
N GLY A 460 24.50 -0.76 12.10
CA GLY A 460 24.89 -0.13 13.38
C GLY A 460 26.08 0.81 13.23
N GLY A 461 27.12 0.38 12.52
CA GLY A 461 28.30 1.20 12.21
C GLY A 461 27.96 2.44 11.39
N PHE A 462 27.10 2.29 10.38
CA PHE A 462 26.63 3.40 9.58
C PHE A 462 25.82 4.42 10.42
N TYR A 463 24.96 3.94 11.31
CA TYR A 463 24.22 4.81 12.24
C TYR A 463 25.15 5.55 13.20
N TRP A 464 26.15 4.84 13.77
CA TRP A 464 27.14 5.41 14.68
C TRP A 464 27.96 6.51 14.01
N GLN A 465 28.44 6.27 12.78
CA GLN A 465 29.17 7.27 12.02
C GLN A 465 28.34 8.52 11.72
N GLN A 466 27.05 8.34 11.39
CA GLN A 466 26.15 9.48 11.19
C GLN A 466 25.91 10.31 12.45
N ARG A 467 25.89 9.66 13.62
CA ARG A 467 25.73 10.33 14.91
C ARG A 467 26.97 11.11 15.31
N LEU A 468 28.16 10.55 15.13
CA LEU A 468 29.42 11.26 15.39
C LEU A 468 29.62 12.48 14.47
N GLY A 469 29.28 12.40 13.19
CA GLY A 469 29.30 13.53 12.26
C GLY A 469 28.24 14.61 12.52
N SER A 470 27.38 14.47 13.53
CA SER A 470 26.47 15.50 14.03
C SER A 470 26.99 16.21 15.29
N LEU A 471 28.08 15.71 15.89
CA LEU A 471 28.74 16.26 17.07
C LEU A 471 29.98 17.09 16.71
N VAL A 472 30.41 17.06 15.46
CA VAL A 472 31.41 17.91 14.82
C VAL A 472 30.74 18.82 13.79
#